data_e65732e4d334e72d3a400aa452336555
#
_entry.id   e65732e4d334e72d3a400aa452336555
#
_cell.length_a   1.000
_cell.length_b   1.000
_cell.length_c   1.000
_cell.angle_alpha   90.00
_cell.angle_beta   90.00
_cell.angle_gamma   90.00
#
_symmetry.space_group_name_H-M   'P 1'
#
loop_
_entity.id
_entity.type
_entity.pdbx_description
1 polymer ?
#
loop_
_entity_poly.entity_id
_entity_poly.type
_entity_poly.pdbx_seq_one_letter_code
_entity_poly.pdbx_strand_id
1 'polypeptide(L)'
;MALLEDDLSTSSAMVVDSNPTSRSILASQLREFGMGTVVQCARLADARRQLEYRKFDVVLCEHHFAGESSSGQDLLDDLRRNQLLPFGTVFIMVTSEATYTKVAEAAESALDGYLLKPHKASHLGERLRQARIRKASLQ
;
A
#
# COMPACT_ATOMS: atom_id res chain seq x y z
N MET A 1 13.82 -12.04 -8.58
CA MET A 1 13.54 -11.32 -7.34
C MET A 1 12.86 -12.24 -6.36
N ALA A 2 13.20 -12.12 -5.08
CA ALA A 2 12.63 -12.99 -4.05
C ALA A 2 11.11 -12.94 -4.02
N LEU A 3 10.52 -11.76 -4.24
CA LEU A 3 9.06 -11.61 -4.32
C LEU A 3 8.49 -12.42 -5.47
N LEU A 4 9.22 -12.53 -6.58
CA LEU A 4 8.77 -13.26 -7.76
C LEU A 4 8.94 -14.78 -7.64
N GLU A 5 9.62 -15.24 -6.59
CA GLU A 5 9.70 -16.68 -6.31
C GLU A 5 8.38 -17.17 -5.72
N ASP A 6 7.60 -16.28 -5.13
CA ASP A 6 6.29 -16.61 -4.59
C ASP A 6 5.23 -16.52 -5.69
N ASP A 7 4.29 -17.44 -5.65
CA ASP A 7 3.15 -17.37 -6.55
C ASP A 7 2.14 -16.36 -6.01
N LEU A 8 2.05 -15.23 -6.70
CA LEU A 8 1.13 -14.14 -6.33
C LEU A 8 -0.16 -14.17 -7.13
N SER A 9 -0.37 -15.22 -7.94
CA SER A 9 -1.53 -15.30 -8.84
C SER A 9 -2.88 -15.32 -8.10
N THR A 10 -2.88 -15.76 -6.84
CA THR A 10 -4.07 -15.76 -5.99
C THR A 10 -4.11 -14.58 -5.02
N SER A 11 -3.09 -13.74 -5.06
CA SER A 11 -2.99 -12.57 -4.18
C SER A 11 -3.67 -11.36 -4.79
N SER A 12 -4.13 -10.47 -3.94
CA SER A 12 -4.80 -9.24 -4.35
C SER A 12 -4.13 -8.02 -3.74
N ALA A 13 -4.14 -6.94 -4.51
CA ALA A 13 -3.59 -5.67 -4.08
C ALA A 13 -4.55 -4.53 -4.41
N MET A 14 -4.50 -3.50 -3.58
CA MET A 14 -5.21 -2.25 -3.82
C MET A 14 -4.21 -1.13 -3.96
N VAL A 15 -4.39 -0.27 -4.95
CA VAL A 15 -3.60 0.94 -5.13
C VAL A 15 -4.51 2.14 -4.94
N VAL A 16 -4.17 2.98 -3.98
CA VAL A 16 -4.95 4.19 -3.64
C VAL A 16 -4.09 5.40 -3.90
N ASP A 17 -4.40 6.13 -4.95
CA ASP A 17 -3.61 7.29 -5.37
C ASP A 17 -4.51 8.21 -6.20
N SER A 18 -4.53 9.50 -5.87
CA SER A 18 -5.36 10.48 -6.58
C SER A 18 -4.82 10.80 -7.97
N ASN A 19 -3.52 10.60 -8.21
CA ASN A 19 -2.89 10.86 -9.50
C ASN A 19 -3.05 9.64 -10.40
N PRO A 20 -3.75 9.76 -11.55
CA PRO A 20 -4.02 8.60 -12.41
C PRO A 20 -2.74 8.00 -13.01
N THR A 21 -1.72 8.80 -13.32
CA THR A 21 -0.47 8.30 -13.86
C THR A 21 0.28 7.48 -12.81
N SER A 22 0.43 8.02 -11.62
CA SER A 22 1.09 7.34 -10.50
C SER A 22 0.35 6.04 -10.15
N ARG A 23 -0.96 6.10 -10.06
CA ARG A 23 -1.81 4.95 -9.76
C ARG A 23 -1.63 3.84 -10.80
N SER A 24 -1.63 4.21 -12.08
CA SER A 24 -1.45 3.27 -13.18
C SER A 24 -0.07 2.61 -13.15
N ILE A 25 0.96 3.38 -12.86
CA ILE A 25 2.34 2.86 -12.78
C ILE A 25 2.45 1.82 -11.65
N LEU A 26 1.93 2.13 -10.47
CA LEU A 26 1.96 1.20 -9.34
C LEU A 26 1.19 -0.08 -9.65
N ALA A 27 0.00 0.06 -10.23
CA ALA A 27 -0.81 -1.11 -10.60
C ALA A 27 -0.11 -1.98 -11.63
N SER A 28 0.51 -1.36 -12.63
CA SER A 28 1.25 -2.08 -13.67
C SER A 28 2.43 -2.86 -13.07
N GLN A 29 3.17 -2.24 -12.16
CA GLN A 29 4.30 -2.89 -11.50
C GLN A 29 3.87 -4.10 -10.68
N LEU A 30 2.75 -3.98 -9.95
CA LEU A 30 2.21 -5.12 -9.20
C LEU A 30 1.82 -6.27 -10.11
N ARG A 31 1.23 -5.97 -11.27
CA ARG A 31 0.87 -7.00 -12.25
C ARG A 31 2.12 -7.66 -12.82
N GLU A 32 3.17 -6.89 -13.07
CA GLU A 32 4.45 -7.44 -13.53
C GLU A 32 5.07 -8.39 -12.53
N PHE A 33 4.83 -8.18 -11.23
CA PHE A 33 5.28 -9.10 -10.19
C PHE A 33 4.41 -10.35 -10.09
N GLY A 34 3.33 -10.44 -10.86
CA GLY A 34 2.48 -11.62 -10.88
C GLY A 34 1.25 -11.52 -9.98
N MET A 35 0.96 -10.35 -9.42
CA MET A 35 -0.23 -10.14 -8.58
C MET A 35 -1.49 -10.46 -9.38
N GLY A 36 -2.33 -11.35 -8.87
CA GLY A 36 -3.49 -11.85 -9.61
C GLY A 36 -4.61 -10.84 -9.77
N THR A 37 -4.85 -10.03 -8.74
CA THR A 37 -5.90 -9.02 -8.76
C THR A 37 -5.32 -7.69 -8.27
N VAL A 38 -5.54 -6.62 -9.05
CA VAL A 38 -5.12 -5.27 -8.66
C VAL A 38 -6.31 -4.34 -8.82
N VAL A 39 -6.76 -3.75 -7.73
CA VAL A 39 -7.87 -2.80 -7.69
C VAL A 39 -7.30 -1.40 -7.50
N GLN A 40 -7.79 -0.44 -8.28
CA GLN A 40 -7.34 0.93 -8.21
C GLN A 40 -8.44 1.83 -7.65
N CYS A 41 -8.08 2.69 -6.71
CA CYS A 41 -8.96 3.69 -6.11
C CYS A 41 -8.32 5.06 -6.21
N ALA A 42 -9.07 6.04 -6.67
CA ALA A 42 -8.60 7.42 -6.75
C ALA A 42 -8.85 8.20 -5.47
N ARG A 43 -9.72 7.70 -4.59
CA ARG A 43 -10.20 8.43 -3.42
C ARG A 43 -10.12 7.55 -2.18
N LEU A 44 -9.85 8.19 -1.05
CA LEU A 44 -9.77 7.48 0.23
C LEU A 44 -11.11 6.83 0.62
N ALA A 45 -12.21 7.50 0.34
CA ALA A 45 -13.54 6.97 0.67
C ALA A 45 -13.85 5.68 -0.11
N ASP A 46 -13.43 5.59 -1.36
CA ASP A 46 -13.65 4.41 -2.18
C ASP A 46 -12.82 3.23 -1.66
N ALA A 47 -11.57 3.51 -1.30
CA ALA A 47 -10.69 2.50 -0.71
C ALA A 47 -11.27 1.96 0.60
N ARG A 48 -11.74 2.85 1.45
CA ARG A 48 -12.35 2.50 2.74
C ARG A 48 -13.56 1.59 2.53
N ARG A 49 -14.43 1.95 1.58
CA ARG A 49 -15.62 1.15 1.26
C ARG A 49 -15.25 -0.25 0.79
N GLN A 50 -14.27 -0.36 -0.11
CA GLN A 50 -13.82 -1.66 -0.60
C GLN A 50 -13.30 -2.53 0.54
N LEU A 51 -12.54 -1.95 1.46
CA LEU A 51 -11.94 -2.67 2.57
C LEU A 51 -12.94 -3.10 3.64
N GLU A 52 -14.14 -2.54 3.64
CA GLU A 52 -15.25 -3.03 4.49
C GLU A 52 -15.72 -4.40 4.05
N TYR A 53 -15.68 -4.69 2.76
CA TYR A 53 -16.31 -5.88 2.19
C TYR A 53 -15.34 -6.96 1.76
N ARG A 54 -14.08 -6.61 1.52
CA ARG A 54 -13.11 -7.61 1.08
C ARG A 54 -11.73 -7.30 1.65
N LYS A 55 -10.91 -8.36 1.73
CA LYS A 55 -9.55 -8.25 2.23
C LYS A 55 -8.56 -8.30 1.07
N PHE A 56 -7.45 -7.60 1.24
CA PHE A 56 -6.38 -7.54 0.26
C PHE A 56 -5.09 -7.96 0.94
N ASP A 57 -4.19 -8.56 0.17
CA ASP A 57 -2.88 -8.96 0.69
C ASP A 57 -1.94 -7.76 0.79
N VAL A 58 -2.11 -6.79 -0.11
CA VAL A 58 -1.27 -5.60 -0.18
C VAL A 58 -2.14 -4.36 -0.41
N VAL A 59 -1.84 -3.29 0.31
CA VAL A 59 -2.40 -1.96 0.03
C VAL A 59 -1.24 -0.99 -0.15
N LEU A 60 -1.19 -0.34 -1.32
CA LEU A 60 -0.27 0.76 -1.58
C LEU A 60 -1.11 2.04 -1.56
N CYS A 61 -0.81 2.94 -0.65
CA CYS A 61 -1.62 4.14 -0.47
C CYS A 61 -0.75 5.39 -0.45
N GLU A 62 -1.10 6.37 -1.27
CA GLU A 62 -0.45 7.67 -1.21
C GLU A 62 -0.77 8.34 0.11
N HIS A 63 0.17 9.15 0.59
CA HIS A 63 -0.03 9.90 1.84
C HIS A 63 -0.92 11.12 1.63
N HIS A 64 -0.61 11.93 0.62
CA HIS A 64 -1.28 13.21 0.40
C HIS A 64 -2.32 13.12 -0.72
N PHE A 65 -3.55 13.53 -0.42
CA PHE A 65 -4.65 13.59 -1.39
C PHE A 65 -5.09 15.04 -1.55
N ALA A 66 -4.74 15.63 -2.67
CA ALA A 66 -5.09 17.03 -2.96
C ALA A 66 -6.60 17.20 -2.92
N GLY A 67 -7.06 18.27 -2.25
CA GLY A 67 -8.49 18.57 -2.15
C GLY A 67 -9.25 17.78 -1.08
N GLU A 68 -8.60 16.83 -0.40
CA GLU A 68 -9.20 16.08 0.69
C GLU A 68 -8.60 16.52 2.02
N SER A 69 -9.40 16.53 3.08
CA SER A 69 -8.93 16.88 4.42
C SER A 69 -8.20 15.72 5.10
N SER A 70 -8.47 14.50 4.67
CA SER A 70 -7.84 13.30 5.21
C SER A 70 -6.64 12.88 4.37
N SER A 71 -5.71 12.19 5.00
CA SER A 71 -4.50 11.66 4.37
C SER A 71 -4.54 10.12 4.32
N GLY A 72 -3.55 9.54 3.64
CA GLY A 72 -3.35 8.09 3.68
C GLY A 72 -3.12 7.56 5.09
N GLN A 73 -2.44 8.35 5.95
CA GLN A 73 -2.26 7.97 7.35
C GLN A 73 -3.60 7.94 8.09
N ASP A 74 -4.47 8.92 7.83
CA ASP A 74 -5.81 8.92 8.42
C ASP A 74 -6.60 7.69 8.02
N LEU A 75 -6.49 7.27 6.77
CA LEU A 75 -7.13 6.04 6.31
C LEU A 75 -6.59 4.83 7.08
N LEU A 76 -5.26 4.71 7.19
CA LEU A 76 -4.65 3.60 7.90
C LEU A 76 -5.12 3.55 9.36
N ASP A 77 -5.13 4.70 10.04
CA ASP A 77 -5.57 4.80 11.43
C ASP A 77 -7.02 4.35 11.58
N ASP A 78 -7.88 4.79 10.66
CA ASP A 78 -9.30 4.40 10.64
C ASP A 78 -9.46 2.90 10.43
N LEU A 79 -8.72 2.33 9.47
CA LEU A 79 -8.79 0.90 9.19
C LEU A 79 -8.34 0.06 10.39
N ARG A 80 -7.29 0.50 11.08
CA ARG A 80 -6.80 -0.20 12.28
C ARG A 80 -7.82 -0.11 13.42
N ARG A 81 -8.34 1.08 13.66
CA ARG A 81 -9.31 1.33 14.74
C ARG A 81 -10.59 0.50 14.56
N ASN A 82 -11.03 0.32 13.33
CA ASN A 82 -12.25 -0.40 13.01
C ASN A 82 -12.00 -1.88 12.64
N GLN A 83 -10.77 -2.35 12.80
CA GLN A 83 -10.40 -3.76 12.55
C GLN A 83 -10.73 -4.22 11.12
N LEU A 84 -10.52 -3.32 10.16
CA LEU A 84 -10.78 -3.59 8.74
C LEU A 84 -9.53 -4.05 7.99
N LEU A 85 -8.38 -4.07 8.68
CA LEU A 85 -7.12 -4.45 8.07
C LEU A 85 -6.55 -5.65 8.80
N PRO A 86 -6.59 -6.86 8.21
CA PRO A 86 -6.02 -8.04 8.84
C PRO A 86 -4.52 -7.88 9.07
N PHE A 87 -3.99 -8.55 10.08
CA PHE A 87 -2.55 -8.51 10.36
C PHE A 87 -1.71 -8.89 9.15
N GLY A 88 -2.16 -9.86 8.35
CA GLY A 88 -1.43 -10.32 7.18
C GLY A 88 -1.40 -9.35 6.01
N THR A 89 -2.24 -8.30 6.01
CA THR A 89 -2.22 -7.30 4.94
C THR A 89 -1.03 -6.37 5.10
N VAL A 90 -0.23 -6.28 4.05
CA VAL A 90 0.91 -5.36 3.98
C VAL A 90 0.40 -4.00 3.55
N PHE A 91 0.58 -2.97 4.38
CA PHE A 91 0.20 -1.60 4.04
C PHE A 91 1.45 -0.75 3.87
N ILE A 92 1.67 -0.26 2.66
CA ILE A 92 2.83 0.55 2.32
C ILE A 92 2.36 1.95 1.93
N MET A 93 2.90 2.96 2.60
CA MET A 93 2.64 4.35 2.27
C MET A 93 3.55 4.79 1.13
N VAL A 94 2.97 5.37 0.08
CA VAL A 94 3.72 5.88 -1.07
C VAL A 94 3.69 7.40 -0.97
N THR A 95 4.86 8.03 -0.93
CA THR A 95 4.94 9.46 -0.59
C THR A 95 6.04 10.16 -1.36
N SER A 96 5.91 11.48 -1.52
CA SER A 96 6.97 12.31 -2.07
C SER A 96 7.97 12.66 -0.97
N GLU A 97 9.18 13.09 -1.39
CA GLU A 97 10.21 13.51 -0.44
C GLU A 97 9.73 14.63 0.49
N ALA A 98 8.88 15.52 -0.02
CA ALA A 98 8.38 16.66 0.77
C ALA A 98 7.59 16.25 2.00
N THR A 99 6.93 15.07 1.96
CA THR A 99 6.10 14.58 3.07
C THR A 99 6.75 13.43 3.83
N TYR A 100 7.91 12.97 3.37
CA TYR A 100 8.56 11.77 3.89
C TYR A 100 8.81 11.82 5.41
N THR A 101 9.36 12.93 5.90
CA THR A 101 9.69 13.06 7.34
C THR A 101 8.43 12.93 8.21
N LYS A 102 7.34 13.57 7.78
CA LYS A 102 6.08 13.49 8.52
C LYS A 102 5.52 12.08 8.54
N VAL A 103 5.58 11.40 7.40
CA VAL A 103 5.11 10.01 7.29
C VAL A 103 5.95 9.10 8.18
N ALA A 104 7.27 9.25 8.14
CA ALA A 104 8.17 8.41 8.94
C ALA A 104 7.93 8.60 10.43
N GLU A 105 7.71 9.83 10.88
CA GLU A 105 7.44 10.11 12.29
C GLU A 105 6.11 9.54 12.76
N ALA A 106 5.07 9.63 11.91
CA ALA A 106 3.72 9.17 12.27
C ALA A 106 3.56 7.66 12.15
N ALA A 107 4.42 6.99 11.42
CA ALA A 107 4.21 5.63 10.94
C ALA A 107 4.92 4.54 11.74
N GLU A 108 5.69 4.91 12.77
CA GLU A 108 6.55 3.96 13.47
C GLU A 108 5.85 2.70 13.95
N SER A 109 4.56 2.79 14.29
CA SER A 109 3.83 1.67 14.86
C SER A 109 2.80 1.04 13.94
N ALA A 110 2.51 1.63 12.78
CA ALA A 110 1.35 1.26 11.99
C ALA A 110 1.65 0.79 10.57
N LEU A 111 2.75 1.26 9.98
CA LEU A 111 3.10 0.94 8.60
C LEU A 111 3.98 -0.29 8.51
N ASP A 112 3.79 -1.04 7.42
CA ASP A 112 4.70 -2.14 7.06
C ASP A 112 5.87 -1.65 6.22
N GLY A 113 5.81 -0.41 5.75
CA GLY A 113 6.87 0.21 5.00
C GLY A 113 6.39 1.46 4.29
N TYR A 114 7.30 2.14 3.65
CA TYR A 114 6.96 3.26 2.79
C TYR A 114 7.86 3.27 1.56
N LEU A 115 7.34 3.85 0.48
CA LEU A 115 8.02 3.93 -0.80
C LEU A 115 8.09 5.40 -1.19
N LEU A 116 9.30 5.88 -1.44
CA LEU A 116 9.54 7.28 -1.78
C LEU A 116 9.43 7.49 -3.28
N LYS A 117 8.60 8.44 -3.71
CA LYS A 117 8.50 8.82 -5.13
C LYS A 117 9.60 9.82 -5.50
N PRO A 118 10.14 9.79 -6.72
CA PRO A 118 9.92 8.78 -7.75
C PRO A 118 10.64 7.48 -7.40
N HIS A 119 10.06 6.35 -7.82
CA HIS A 119 10.59 5.05 -7.46
C HIS A 119 10.81 4.19 -8.71
N LYS A 120 11.65 3.15 -8.56
CA LYS A 120 11.82 2.09 -9.55
C LYS A 120 11.00 0.88 -9.14
N ALA A 121 10.63 0.04 -10.10
CA ALA A 121 9.92 -1.21 -9.81
C ALA A 121 10.69 -2.07 -8.81
N SER A 122 12.03 -2.09 -8.90
CA SER A 122 12.86 -2.84 -7.96
C SER A 122 12.72 -2.34 -6.52
N HIS A 123 12.51 -1.03 -6.32
CA HIS A 123 12.29 -0.48 -4.99
C HIS A 123 10.97 -0.98 -4.40
N LEU A 124 9.90 -0.99 -5.20
CA LEU A 124 8.61 -1.52 -4.79
C LEU A 124 8.73 -2.99 -4.42
N GLY A 125 9.34 -3.79 -5.29
CA GLY A 125 9.53 -5.22 -5.03
C GLY A 125 10.29 -5.48 -3.75
N GLU A 126 11.34 -4.71 -3.48
CA GLU A 126 12.13 -4.86 -2.27
C GLU A 126 11.34 -4.51 -1.01
N ARG A 127 10.55 -3.44 -1.05
CA ARG A 127 9.71 -3.05 0.10
C ARG A 127 8.65 -4.11 0.40
N LEU A 128 8.03 -4.67 -0.63
CA LEU A 128 7.04 -5.74 -0.46
C LEU A 128 7.70 -6.99 0.14
N ARG A 129 8.86 -7.37 -0.37
CA ARG A 129 9.58 -8.53 0.13
C ARG A 129 9.94 -8.36 1.61
N GLN A 130 10.49 -7.20 1.98
CA GLN A 130 10.88 -6.92 3.36
C GLN A 130 9.67 -6.95 4.30
N ALA A 131 8.56 -6.35 3.89
CA ALA A 131 7.35 -6.31 4.71
C ALA A 131 6.78 -7.72 4.91
N ARG A 132 6.76 -8.54 3.87
CA ARG A 132 6.25 -9.91 3.95
C ARG A 132 7.11 -10.77 4.86
N ILE A 133 8.43 -10.66 4.75
CA ILE A 133 9.36 -11.40 5.61
C ILE A 133 9.14 -11.01 7.07
N ARG A 134 9.04 -9.71 7.34
CA ARG A 134 8.84 -9.21 8.71
C ARG A 134 7.53 -9.72 9.29
N LYS A 135 6.44 -9.69 8.54
CA LYS A 135 5.16 -10.18 9.02
C LYS A 135 5.17 -11.68 9.27
N ALA A 136 5.81 -12.44 8.43
CA ALA A 136 5.95 -13.88 8.63
C ALA A 136 6.71 -14.19 9.92
N SER A 137 7.74 -13.41 10.24
CA SER A 137 8.54 -13.63 11.45
C SER A 137 7.81 -13.23 12.73
N LEU A 138 6.74 -12.44 12.63
CA LEU A 138 5.93 -12.01 13.78
C LEU A 138 4.75 -12.94 14.06
N GLN A 139 4.51 -13.88 13.19
CA GLN A 139 3.46 -14.88 13.39
C GLN A 139 4.02 -16.11 14.19
#